data_5ad03f1dbf8c25a3f336de2342bc32ed
#
_entry.id   5ad03f1dbf8c25a3f336de2342bc32ed
#
_cell.length_a   1.000
_cell.length_b   1.000
_cell.length_c   1.000
_cell.angle_alpha   90.00
_cell.angle_beta   90.00
_cell.angle_gamma   90.00
#
_symmetry.space_group_name_H-M   'P 1'
#
loop_
_entity.id
_entity.type
_entity.pdbx_description
1 polymer ?
#
loop_
_entity_poly.entity_id
_entity_poly.type
_entity_poly.pdbx_seq_one_letter_code
_entity_poly.pdbx_strand_id
1 'polypeptide(L)'
;KQHGLQASIFLERIENEDSENDLAHKNLIWQKQLEDAYYHQQIERLEDLKIEIGKYKNQSQNIFNLYALVVFSIASLKKQIDQISENIKRQVRQIVFDSDEWSESTLQIFAMTMMIYAPEDMDFLINSIFRTYRHNVSNLSGQLQEIMSAIAINYLANVYVQRRKIDLNLIYDFISKLPEIPRNAFAKIVANYYHYCFDGKNEEVDQIIEFMKSNGMSHLIKNFIVENCHL
;
A
#
# COMPACT_ATOMS: atom_id res chain seq x y z
N LYS A 1 27.97 39.22 26.77
CA LYS A 1 26.58 38.74 26.64
C LYS A 1 26.24 38.15 25.26
N GLN A 2 26.97 38.48 24.17
CA GLN A 2 26.70 37.93 22.82
C GLN A 2 27.18 36.49 22.63
N HIS A 3 28.22 36.03 23.32
CA HIS A 3 28.77 34.67 23.18
C HIS A 3 27.87 33.59 23.80
N GLY A 4 27.03 33.90 24.78
CA GLY A 4 26.10 32.96 25.41
C GLY A 4 24.89 32.61 24.52
N LEU A 5 24.42 33.58 23.71
CA LEU A 5 23.30 33.37 22.79
C LEU A 5 23.69 32.48 21.60
N GLN A 6 24.93 32.65 21.08
CA GLN A 6 25.42 31.82 19.98
C GLN A 6 25.64 30.34 20.42
N ALA A 7 26.13 30.14 21.65
CA ALA A 7 26.32 28.79 22.18
C ALA A 7 25.01 28.06 22.42
N SER A 8 23.97 28.76 22.92
CA SER A 8 22.63 28.13 23.11
C SER A 8 21.98 27.76 21.78
N ILE A 9 22.08 28.62 20.76
CA ILE A 9 21.54 28.32 19.41
C ILE A 9 22.29 27.15 18.77
N PHE A 10 23.61 27.04 19.02
CA PHE A 10 24.41 25.93 18.50
C PHE A 10 24.10 24.61 19.19
N LEU A 11 23.91 24.61 20.51
CA LEU A 11 23.48 23.44 21.29
C LEU A 11 22.09 23.01 20.92
N GLU A 12 21.14 23.92 20.75
CA GLU A 12 19.78 23.67 20.30
C GLU A 12 19.74 23.05 18.89
N ARG A 13 20.67 23.45 18.01
CA ARG A 13 20.83 22.85 16.69
C ARG A 13 21.36 21.41 16.77
N ILE A 14 22.38 21.15 17.57
CA ILE A 14 22.93 19.80 17.78
C ILE A 14 21.90 18.89 18.39
N GLU A 15 21.17 19.32 19.42
CA GLU A 15 20.10 18.55 20.04
C GLU A 15 18.94 18.26 19.08
N ASN A 16 18.62 19.18 18.17
CA ASN A 16 17.62 18.97 17.13
C ASN A 16 18.10 18.00 16.04
N GLU A 17 19.36 18.14 15.57
CA GLU A 17 19.95 17.22 14.59
C GLU A 17 20.08 15.79 15.15
N ASP A 18 20.46 15.63 16.42
CA ASP A 18 20.52 14.34 17.08
C ASP A 18 19.11 13.73 17.26
N SER A 19 18.11 14.54 17.58
CA SER A 19 16.71 14.08 17.71
C SER A 19 16.07 13.70 16.37
N GLU A 20 16.37 14.42 15.29
CA GLU A 20 15.91 14.10 13.94
C GLU A 20 16.54 12.80 13.42
N ASN A 21 17.85 12.60 13.67
CA ASN A 21 18.55 11.36 13.32
C ASN A 21 18.01 10.15 14.12
N ASP A 22 17.71 10.31 15.41
CA ASP A 22 17.10 9.26 16.23
C ASP A 22 15.71 8.91 15.73
N LEU A 23 14.90 9.90 15.35
CA LEU A 23 13.55 9.67 14.83
C LEU A 23 13.57 9.03 13.44
N ALA A 24 14.51 9.43 12.58
CA ALA A 24 14.70 8.79 11.27
C ALA A 24 15.10 7.31 11.42
N HIS A 25 16.00 7.01 12.37
CA HIS A 25 16.38 5.63 12.68
C HIS A 25 15.22 4.81 13.23
N LYS A 26 14.44 5.38 14.17
CA LYS A 26 13.21 4.74 14.68
C LYS A 26 12.21 4.45 13.58
N ASN A 27 12.03 5.39 12.63
CA ASN A 27 11.11 5.21 11.51
C ASN A 27 11.45 3.97 10.69
N LEU A 28 12.74 3.75 10.37
CA LEU A 28 13.18 2.55 9.65
C LEU A 28 12.91 1.25 10.43
N ILE A 29 13.11 1.28 11.75
CA ILE A 29 12.82 0.12 12.61
C ILE A 29 11.31 -0.16 12.61
N TRP A 30 10.49 0.85 12.80
CA TRP A 30 9.04 0.71 12.81
C TRP A 30 8.46 0.24 11.47
N GLN A 31 9.03 0.67 10.34
CA GLN A 31 8.63 0.16 9.02
C GLN A 31 8.85 -1.35 8.92
N LYS A 32 10.04 -1.85 9.32
CA LYS A 32 10.33 -3.28 9.33
C LYS A 32 9.43 -4.06 10.29
N GLN A 33 9.12 -3.49 11.45
CA GLN A 33 8.21 -4.10 12.41
C GLN A 33 6.77 -4.16 11.88
N LEU A 34 6.32 -3.12 11.18
CA LEU A 34 5.02 -3.10 10.52
C LEU A 34 4.93 -4.21 9.46
N GLU A 35 5.91 -4.29 8.56
CA GLU A 35 5.96 -5.30 7.50
C GLU A 35 5.93 -6.72 8.08
N ASP A 36 6.79 -7.01 9.05
CA ASP A 36 6.88 -8.32 9.71
C ASP A 36 5.56 -8.68 10.43
N ALA A 37 5.05 -7.76 11.24
CA ALA A 37 3.82 -7.99 12.01
C ALA A 37 2.58 -8.13 11.11
N TYR A 38 2.49 -7.36 10.03
CA TYR A 38 1.40 -7.45 9.06
C TYR A 38 1.45 -8.77 8.29
N TYR A 39 2.63 -9.16 7.78
CA TYR A 39 2.81 -10.41 7.04
C TYR A 39 2.43 -11.64 7.89
N HIS A 40 2.80 -11.64 9.18
CA HIS A 40 2.47 -12.72 10.12
C HIS A 40 1.10 -12.53 10.82
N GLN A 41 0.31 -11.54 10.44
CA GLN A 41 -1.02 -11.22 11.01
C GLN A 41 -1.00 -11.04 12.54
N GLN A 42 0.09 -10.49 13.09
CA GLN A 42 0.31 -10.30 14.52
C GLN A 42 -0.35 -9.00 15.01
N ILE A 43 -1.66 -9.04 15.21
CA ILE A 43 -2.48 -7.86 15.55
C ILE A 43 -1.98 -7.18 16.83
N GLU A 44 -1.62 -7.94 17.86
CA GLU A 44 -1.12 -7.39 19.14
C GLU A 44 0.15 -6.54 18.94
N ARG A 45 1.10 -7.04 18.17
CA ARG A 45 2.32 -6.27 17.83
C ARG A 45 2.02 -4.99 17.04
N LEU A 46 1.04 -5.04 16.15
CA LEU A 46 0.59 -3.84 15.43
C LEU A 46 -0.07 -2.83 16.36
N GLU A 47 -0.86 -3.27 17.35
CA GLU A 47 -1.46 -2.38 18.36
C GLU A 47 -0.38 -1.73 19.24
N ASP A 48 0.63 -2.46 19.68
CA ASP A 48 1.77 -1.92 20.42
C ASP A 48 2.53 -0.88 19.58
N LEU A 49 2.79 -1.21 18.32
CA LEU A 49 3.46 -0.32 17.38
C LEU A 49 2.64 0.97 17.14
N LYS A 50 1.31 0.87 17.02
CA LYS A 50 0.40 2.02 16.92
C LYS A 50 0.51 2.93 18.13
N ILE A 51 0.57 2.37 19.35
CA ILE A 51 0.71 3.15 20.59
C ILE A 51 2.05 3.87 20.61
N GLU A 52 3.13 3.18 20.22
CA GLU A 52 4.47 3.76 20.20
C GLU A 52 4.59 4.90 19.18
N ILE A 53 4.26 4.66 17.92
CA ILE A 53 4.33 5.68 16.86
C ILE A 53 3.36 6.84 17.14
N GLY A 54 2.21 6.53 17.75
CA GLY A 54 1.19 7.52 18.10
C GLY A 54 1.70 8.68 18.94
N LYS A 55 2.76 8.46 19.74
CA LYS A 55 3.43 9.51 20.55
C LYS A 55 4.16 10.54 19.67
N TYR A 56 4.54 10.17 18.47
CA TYR A 56 5.36 10.96 17.55
C TYR A 56 4.63 11.40 16.27
N LYS A 57 3.38 10.96 16.06
CA LYS A 57 2.64 11.14 14.80
C LYS A 57 2.48 12.59 14.32
N ASN A 58 2.62 13.56 15.22
CA ASN A 58 2.49 14.99 14.89
C ASN A 58 3.84 15.66 14.62
N GLN A 59 4.96 14.93 14.70
CA GLN A 59 6.31 15.52 14.55
C GLN A 59 6.72 15.65 13.08
N SER A 60 6.27 14.75 12.22
CA SER A 60 6.51 14.85 10.77
C SER A 60 5.44 14.10 9.97
N GLN A 61 5.31 14.51 8.69
CA GLN A 61 4.42 13.84 7.75
C GLN A 61 4.77 12.35 7.57
N ASN A 62 6.06 12.02 7.52
CA ASN A 62 6.52 10.63 7.37
C ASN A 62 6.10 9.74 8.54
N ILE A 63 6.16 10.26 9.78
CA ILE A 63 5.71 9.52 10.96
C ILE A 63 4.19 9.40 10.98
N PHE A 64 3.45 10.43 10.58
CA PHE A 64 2.01 10.34 10.42
C PHE A 64 1.62 9.30 9.37
N ASN A 65 2.33 9.27 8.25
CA ASN A 65 2.11 8.28 7.19
C ASN A 65 2.27 6.85 7.71
N LEU A 66 3.37 6.60 8.45
CA LEU A 66 3.60 5.29 9.06
C LEU A 66 2.54 4.94 10.10
N TYR A 67 2.14 5.91 10.95
CA TYR A 67 1.03 5.72 11.90
C TYR A 67 -0.27 5.34 11.18
N ALA A 68 -0.62 6.02 10.09
CA ALA A 68 -1.79 5.71 9.28
C ALA A 68 -1.71 4.29 8.69
N LEU A 69 -0.55 3.91 8.13
CA LEU A 69 -0.34 2.55 7.61
C LEU A 69 -0.60 1.48 8.69
N VAL A 70 -0.09 1.67 9.91
CA VAL A 70 -0.34 0.75 11.03
C VAL A 70 -1.84 0.69 11.39
N VAL A 71 -2.53 1.83 11.47
CA VAL A 71 -3.97 1.90 11.75
C VAL A 71 -4.77 1.13 10.69
N PHE A 72 -4.46 1.36 9.40
CA PHE A 72 -5.15 0.68 8.31
C PHE A 72 -4.82 -0.82 8.25
N SER A 73 -3.59 -1.21 8.56
CA SER A 73 -3.18 -2.62 8.67
C SER A 73 -3.99 -3.38 9.73
N ILE A 74 -4.12 -2.79 10.93
CA ILE A 74 -4.93 -3.37 12.01
C ILE A 74 -6.40 -3.49 11.58
N ALA A 75 -6.95 -2.41 11.02
CA ALA A 75 -8.34 -2.37 10.61
C ALA A 75 -8.65 -3.36 9.48
N SER A 76 -7.71 -3.55 8.54
CA SER A 76 -7.79 -4.55 7.47
C SER A 76 -7.83 -5.97 8.03
N LEU A 77 -6.88 -6.33 8.92
CA LEU A 77 -6.82 -7.65 9.54
C LEU A 77 -8.05 -7.95 10.39
N LYS A 78 -8.59 -6.93 11.08
CA LYS A 78 -9.83 -7.05 11.88
C LYS A 78 -11.10 -6.95 11.04
N LYS A 79 -11.02 -6.62 9.74
CA LYS A 79 -12.16 -6.29 8.86
C LYS A 79 -13.02 -5.16 9.42
N GLN A 80 -12.40 -4.11 9.95
CA GLN A 80 -13.02 -2.99 10.67
C GLN A 80 -12.63 -1.62 10.09
N ILE A 81 -12.48 -1.53 8.77
CA ILE A 81 -12.11 -0.28 8.08
C ILE A 81 -13.08 0.86 8.40
N ASP A 82 -14.36 0.55 8.57
CA ASP A 82 -15.40 1.54 8.89
C ASP A 82 -15.20 2.18 10.26
N GLN A 83 -14.50 1.51 11.18
CA GLN A 83 -14.22 2.00 12.53
C GLN A 83 -13.03 2.97 12.60
N ILE A 84 -12.27 3.14 11.51
CA ILE A 84 -11.21 4.15 11.45
C ILE A 84 -11.85 5.53 11.53
N SER A 85 -11.30 6.39 12.40
CA SER A 85 -11.84 7.74 12.59
C SER A 85 -11.83 8.55 11.28
N GLU A 86 -12.90 9.32 11.04
CA GLU A 86 -13.01 10.16 9.83
C GLU A 86 -11.88 11.21 9.75
N ASN A 87 -11.32 11.60 10.89
CA ASN A 87 -10.17 12.50 10.89
C ASN A 87 -8.94 11.87 10.23
N ILE A 88 -8.62 10.62 10.54
CA ILE A 88 -7.50 9.88 9.92
C ILE A 88 -7.79 9.66 8.44
N LYS A 89 -8.99 9.20 8.09
CA LYS A 89 -9.39 9.00 6.69
C LYS A 89 -9.27 10.28 5.87
N ARG A 90 -9.71 11.41 6.43
CA ARG A 90 -9.62 12.72 5.76
C ARG A 90 -8.16 13.15 5.55
N GLN A 91 -7.31 13.03 6.56
CA GLN A 91 -5.89 13.38 6.45
C GLN A 91 -5.19 12.51 5.39
N VAL A 92 -5.46 11.20 5.37
CA VAL A 92 -4.92 10.28 4.36
C VAL A 92 -5.40 10.65 2.95
N ARG A 93 -6.70 10.94 2.77
CA ARG A 93 -7.21 11.41 1.47
C ARG A 93 -6.49 12.69 1.04
N GLN A 94 -6.33 13.63 1.94
CA GLN A 94 -5.64 14.89 1.66
C GLN A 94 -4.20 14.66 1.19
N ILE A 95 -3.42 13.80 1.87
CA ILE A 95 -2.05 13.45 1.46
C ILE A 95 -2.00 12.93 0.03
N VAL A 96 -2.97 12.08 -0.36
CA VAL A 96 -3.00 11.48 -1.69
C VAL A 96 -3.46 12.48 -2.75
N PHE A 97 -4.47 13.31 -2.46
CA PHE A 97 -5.01 14.28 -3.42
C PHE A 97 -4.15 15.54 -3.58
N ASP A 98 -3.46 15.97 -2.51
CA ASP A 98 -2.59 17.16 -2.55
C ASP A 98 -1.16 16.84 -3.07
N SER A 99 -0.91 15.60 -3.46
CA SER A 99 0.40 15.19 -3.98
C SER A 99 0.57 15.64 -5.42
N ASP A 100 1.48 16.58 -5.64
CA ASP A 100 1.86 17.04 -6.99
C ASP A 100 2.59 15.95 -7.80
N GLU A 101 3.25 15.02 -7.09
CA GLU A 101 4.00 13.92 -7.68
C GLU A 101 3.71 12.59 -6.94
N TRP A 102 3.63 11.51 -7.71
CA TRP A 102 3.43 10.16 -7.16
C TRP A 102 4.75 9.60 -6.57
N SER A 103 5.09 10.03 -5.35
CA SER A 103 6.23 9.46 -4.61
C SER A 103 5.94 8.01 -4.16
N GLU A 104 6.99 7.22 -3.91
CA GLU A 104 6.82 5.86 -3.36
C GLU A 104 6.01 5.85 -2.06
N SER A 105 6.23 6.83 -1.17
CA SER A 105 5.48 6.95 0.09
C SER A 105 4.00 7.26 -0.12
N THR A 106 3.66 8.14 -1.08
CA THR A 106 2.27 8.46 -1.43
C THR A 106 1.58 7.24 -2.03
N LEU A 107 2.26 6.53 -2.94
CA LEU A 107 1.73 5.32 -3.56
C LEU A 107 1.53 4.19 -2.55
N GLN A 108 2.44 4.04 -1.58
CA GLN A 108 2.30 3.05 -0.51
C GLN A 108 1.07 3.35 0.37
N ILE A 109 0.87 4.63 0.75
CA ILE A 109 -0.34 5.04 1.48
C ILE A 109 -1.58 4.74 0.65
N PHE A 110 -1.60 5.14 -0.62
CA PHE A 110 -2.75 4.88 -1.49
C PHE A 110 -3.04 3.38 -1.60
N ALA A 111 -2.03 2.53 -1.85
CA ALA A 111 -2.17 1.08 -1.94
C ALA A 111 -2.87 0.46 -0.71
N MET A 112 -2.52 0.94 0.50
CA MET A 112 -3.07 0.45 1.76
C MET A 112 -4.43 1.04 2.12
N THR A 113 -4.82 2.15 1.50
CA THR A 113 -6.02 2.91 1.87
C THR A 113 -7.07 2.99 0.76
N MET A 114 -6.90 2.23 -0.32
CA MET A 114 -7.80 2.24 -1.48
C MET A 114 -9.27 2.07 -1.12
N MET A 115 -9.57 1.27 -0.08
CA MET A 115 -10.93 0.97 0.36
C MET A 115 -11.71 2.16 0.94
N ILE A 116 -11.07 3.32 1.19
CA ILE A 116 -11.78 4.51 1.70
C ILE A 116 -12.18 5.52 0.63
N TYR A 117 -11.83 5.27 -0.63
CA TYR A 117 -12.17 6.16 -1.74
C TYR A 117 -13.47 5.73 -2.41
N ALA A 118 -14.26 6.71 -2.86
CA ALA A 118 -15.39 6.45 -3.73
C ALA A 118 -14.90 5.87 -5.07
N PRO A 119 -15.72 5.07 -5.76
CA PRO A 119 -15.31 4.44 -7.02
C PRO A 119 -14.78 5.43 -8.06
N GLU A 120 -15.40 6.59 -8.19
CA GLU A 120 -15.04 7.64 -9.15
C GLU A 120 -13.67 8.27 -8.82
N ASP A 121 -13.43 8.54 -7.51
CA ASP A 121 -12.16 9.06 -7.03
C ASP A 121 -11.05 8.04 -7.25
N MET A 122 -11.34 6.76 -6.96
CA MET A 122 -10.39 5.67 -7.18
C MET A 122 -10.03 5.55 -8.65
N ASP A 123 -10.98 5.60 -9.57
CA ASP A 123 -10.73 5.53 -11.02
C ASP A 123 -9.88 6.70 -11.49
N PHE A 124 -10.14 7.90 -10.99
CA PHE A 124 -9.35 9.09 -11.30
C PHE A 124 -7.88 8.91 -10.83
N LEU A 125 -7.66 8.49 -9.57
CA LEU A 125 -6.34 8.29 -9.00
C LEU A 125 -5.58 7.17 -9.74
N ILE A 126 -6.22 6.04 -9.99
CA ILE A 126 -5.67 4.92 -10.75
C ILE A 126 -5.22 5.36 -12.16
N ASN A 127 -6.08 6.07 -12.87
CA ASN A 127 -5.74 6.56 -14.21
C ASN A 127 -4.55 7.53 -14.17
N SER A 128 -4.50 8.43 -13.17
CA SER A 128 -3.38 9.37 -12.98
C SER A 128 -2.06 8.60 -12.73
N ILE A 129 -2.05 7.68 -11.77
CA ILE A 129 -0.88 6.90 -11.37
C ILE A 129 -0.34 6.09 -12.58
N PHE A 130 -1.18 5.27 -13.18
CA PHE A 130 -0.71 4.36 -14.23
C PHE A 130 -0.33 5.08 -15.53
N ARG A 131 -0.95 6.22 -15.85
CA ARG A 131 -0.51 7.06 -16.98
C ARG A 131 0.86 7.66 -16.77
N THR A 132 1.19 8.06 -15.54
CA THR A 132 2.51 8.61 -15.18
C THR A 132 3.62 7.58 -15.45
N TYR A 133 3.40 6.32 -15.07
CA TYR A 133 4.43 5.28 -15.13
C TYR A 133 4.41 4.38 -16.38
N ARG A 134 3.38 4.45 -17.25
CA ARG A 134 3.15 3.52 -18.36
C ARG A 134 4.32 3.37 -19.35
N HIS A 135 5.16 4.39 -19.49
CA HIS A 135 6.25 4.41 -20.48
C HIS A 135 7.59 3.92 -19.93
N ASN A 136 7.71 3.69 -18.64
CA ASN A 136 8.98 3.38 -17.99
C ASN A 136 8.91 2.19 -17.03
N VAL A 137 7.96 1.28 -17.23
CA VAL A 137 7.65 0.18 -16.30
C VAL A 137 8.88 -0.69 -15.99
N SER A 138 9.66 -1.04 -17.01
CA SER A 138 10.84 -1.90 -16.86
C SER A 138 12.00 -1.26 -16.09
N ASN A 139 12.02 0.09 -15.99
CA ASN A 139 13.09 0.84 -15.32
C ASN A 139 12.70 1.32 -13.92
N LEU A 140 11.49 0.98 -13.47
CA LEU A 140 11.07 1.28 -12.10
C LEU A 140 11.93 0.53 -11.08
N SER A 141 12.16 1.12 -9.92
CA SER A 141 12.79 0.41 -8.79
C SER A 141 11.98 -0.84 -8.43
N GLY A 142 12.64 -1.87 -7.89
CA GLY A 142 11.93 -3.07 -7.47
C GLY A 142 10.81 -2.79 -6.47
N GLN A 143 11.04 -1.87 -5.53
CA GLN A 143 10.04 -1.45 -4.56
C GLN A 143 8.85 -0.76 -5.23
N LEU A 144 9.09 0.13 -6.20
CA LEU A 144 8.02 0.80 -6.93
C LEU A 144 7.21 -0.19 -7.80
N GLN A 145 7.89 -1.20 -8.41
CA GLN A 145 7.18 -2.28 -9.10
C GLN A 145 6.24 -3.05 -8.17
N GLU A 146 6.67 -3.35 -6.93
CA GLU A 146 5.84 -4.05 -5.94
C GLU A 146 4.64 -3.20 -5.50
N ILE A 147 4.85 -1.91 -5.17
CA ILE A 147 3.77 -1.01 -4.79
C ILE A 147 2.75 -0.86 -5.92
N MET A 148 3.22 -0.61 -7.14
CA MET A 148 2.36 -0.46 -8.31
C MET A 148 1.60 -1.75 -8.64
N SER A 149 2.23 -2.91 -8.46
CA SER A 149 1.59 -4.21 -8.60
C SER A 149 0.49 -4.44 -7.57
N ALA A 150 0.74 -4.06 -6.31
CA ALA A 150 -0.26 -4.13 -5.25
C ALA A 150 -1.47 -3.22 -5.55
N ILE A 151 -1.23 -1.99 -6.02
CA ILE A 151 -2.28 -1.06 -6.45
C ILE A 151 -3.10 -1.68 -7.59
N ALA A 152 -2.44 -2.24 -8.61
CA ALA A 152 -3.11 -2.88 -9.75
C ALA A 152 -4.02 -4.03 -9.31
N ILE A 153 -3.48 -4.95 -8.49
CA ILE A 153 -4.23 -6.12 -8.00
C ILE A 153 -5.42 -5.69 -7.12
N ASN A 154 -5.21 -4.77 -6.19
CA ASN A 154 -6.27 -4.27 -5.32
C ASN A 154 -7.38 -3.59 -6.12
N TYR A 155 -7.02 -2.87 -7.18
CA TYR A 155 -8.00 -2.25 -8.07
C TYR A 155 -8.79 -3.28 -8.88
N LEU A 156 -8.13 -4.29 -9.47
CA LEU A 156 -8.82 -5.39 -10.16
C LEU A 156 -9.80 -6.11 -9.23
N ALA A 157 -9.37 -6.41 -7.99
CA ALA A 157 -10.21 -7.01 -6.97
C ALA A 157 -11.43 -6.14 -6.64
N ASN A 158 -11.24 -4.84 -6.44
CA ASN A 158 -12.30 -3.88 -6.14
C ASN A 158 -13.33 -3.81 -7.27
N VAL A 159 -12.86 -3.65 -8.52
CA VAL A 159 -13.73 -3.61 -9.70
C VAL A 159 -14.54 -4.90 -9.84
N TYR A 160 -13.89 -6.06 -9.61
CA TYR A 160 -14.55 -7.36 -9.68
C TYR A 160 -15.64 -7.53 -8.62
N VAL A 161 -15.31 -7.26 -7.35
CA VAL A 161 -16.26 -7.38 -6.22
C VAL A 161 -17.47 -6.46 -6.40
N GLN A 162 -17.24 -5.24 -6.92
CA GLN A 162 -18.31 -4.27 -7.18
C GLN A 162 -19.06 -4.53 -8.51
N ARG A 163 -18.66 -5.57 -9.27
CA ARG A 163 -19.25 -5.93 -10.58
C ARG A 163 -19.28 -4.76 -11.57
N ARG A 164 -18.23 -3.93 -11.55
CA ARG A 164 -18.14 -2.73 -12.39
C ARG A 164 -17.67 -3.10 -13.79
N LYS A 165 -18.29 -2.46 -14.80
CA LYS A 165 -17.90 -2.61 -16.20
C LYS A 165 -17.12 -1.38 -16.64
N ILE A 166 -15.81 -1.47 -16.56
CA ILE A 166 -14.88 -0.38 -16.91
C ILE A 166 -13.74 -0.90 -17.78
N ASP A 167 -13.02 -0.01 -18.44
CA ASP A 167 -11.82 -0.36 -19.21
C ASP A 167 -10.63 -0.58 -18.25
N LEU A 168 -10.09 -1.79 -18.27
CA LEU A 168 -8.94 -2.22 -17.47
C LEU A 168 -7.65 -2.35 -18.29
N ASN A 169 -7.65 -1.98 -19.56
CA ASN A 169 -6.51 -2.14 -20.47
C ASN A 169 -5.24 -1.47 -19.92
N LEU A 170 -5.36 -0.31 -19.29
CA LEU A 170 -4.22 0.41 -18.71
C LEU A 170 -3.51 -0.41 -17.61
N ILE A 171 -4.29 -1.13 -16.79
CA ILE A 171 -3.79 -1.96 -15.71
C ILE A 171 -3.11 -3.22 -16.26
N TYR A 172 -3.77 -3.92 -17.19
CA TYR A 172 -3.21 -5.10 -17.81
C TYR A 172 -1.96 -4.79 -18.66
N ASP A 173 -1.95 -3.65 -19.37
CA ASP A 173 -0.77 -3.16 -20.10
C ASP A 173 0.42 -2.93 -19.14
N PHE A 174 0.19 -2.31 -17.99
CA PHE A 174 1.23 -2.14 -16.97
C PHE A 174 1.77 -3.49 -16.49
N ILE A 175 0.90 -4.40 -16.03
CA ILE A 175 1.30 -5.72 -15.53
C ILE A 175 2.05 -6.53 -16.59
N SER A 176 1.62 -6.46 -17.85
CA SER A 176 2.28 -7.17 -18.95
C SER A 176 3.72 -6.71 -19.19
N LYS A 177 3.99 -5.41 -18.99
CA LYS A 177 5.30 -4.78 -19.15
C LYS A 177 6.24 -4.96 -17.98
N LEU A 178 5.77 -5.47 -16.84
CA LEU A 178 6.64 -5.79 -15.70
C LEU A 178 7.71 -6.80 -16.11
N PRO A 179 8.99 -6.61 -15.71
CA PRO A 179 10.06 -7.56 -15.99
C PRO A 179 9.71 -9.00 -15.58
N GLU A 180 10.20 -9.96 -16.37
CA GLU A 180 10.00 -11.39 -16.10
C GLU A 180 11.00 -11.91 -15.05
N ILE A 181 10.80 -11.47 -13.82
CA ILE A 181 11.60 -11.83 -12.65
C ILE A 181 10.71 -12.40 -11.54
N PRO A 182 11.24 -13.22 -10.61
CA PRO A 182 10.44 -13.86 -9.56
C PRO A 182 9.57 -12.91 -8.75
N ARG A 183 10.06 -11.71 -8.45
CA ARG A 183 9.34 -10.67 -7.71
C ARG A 183 7.99 -10.32 -8.33
N ASN A 184 7.90 -10.30 -9.67
CA ASN A 184 6.71 -9.89 -10.40
C ASN A 184 5.78 -11.07 -10.74
N ALA A 185 6.22 -12.32 -10.50
CA ALA A 185 5.46 -13.50 -10.88
C ALA A 185 4.09 -13.56 -10.21
N PHE A 186 4.02 -13.27 -8.91
CA PHE A 186 2.77 -13.27 -8.17
C PHE A 186 1.75 -12.26 -8.74
N ALA A 187 2.20 -11.04 -9.04
CA ALA A 187 1.34 -10.01 -9.62
C ALA A 187 0.77 -10.45 -10.99
N LYS A 188 1.60 -11.05 -11.83
CA LYS A 188 1.16 -11.57 -13.15
C LYS A 188 0.15 -12.71 -13.00
N ILE A 189 0.36 -13.64 -12.05
CA ILE A 189 -0.58 -14.75 -11.78
C ILE A 189 -1.94 -14.22 -11.32
N VAL A 190 -1.96 -13.29 -10.36
CA VAL A 190 -3.20 -12.73 -9.83
C VAL A 190 -3.92 -11.85 -10.85
N ALA A 191 -3.18 -11.09 -11.68
CA ALA A 191 -3.79 -10.33 -12.76
C ALA A 191 -4.47 -11.25 -13.80
N ASN A 192 -3.83 -12.38 -14.17
CA ASN A 192 -4.43 -13.38 -15.04
C ASN A 192 -5.68 -14.03 -14.42
N TYR A 193 -5.64 -14.29 -13.10
CA TYR A 193 -6.81 -14.76 -12.38
C TYR A 193 -8.00 -13.81 -12.58
N TYR A 194 -7.83 -12.50 -12.33
CA TYR A 194 -8.91 -11.54 -12.52
C TYR A 194 -9.32 -11.39 -13.99
N HIS A 195 -8.37 -11.48 -14.91
CA HIS A 195 -8.69 -11.47 -16.34
C HIS A 195 -9.64 -12.61 -16.72
N TYR A 196 -9.36 -13.82 -16.25
CA TYR A 196 -10.23 -14.97 -16.48
C TYR A 196 -11.57 -14.86 -15.75
N CYS A 197 -11.59 -14.28 -14.54
CA CYS A 197 -12.84 -13.99 -13.84
C CYS A 197 -13.73 -13.03 -14.63
N PHE A 198 -13.17 -11.95 -15.20
CA PHE A 198 -13.93 -10.99 -16.01
C PHE A 198 -14.42 -11.60 -17.33
N ASP A 199 -13.67 -12.54 -17.91
CA ASP A 199 -14.04 -13.26 -19.13
C ASP A 199 -14.99 -14.45 -18.88
N GLY A 200 -15.28 -14.80 -17.64
CA GLY A 200 -16.10 -15.97 -17.30
C GLY A 200 -15.44 -17.32 -17.59
N LYS A 201 -14.10 -17.37 -17.64
CA LYS A 201 -13.29 -18.56 -17.91
C LYS A 201 -13.04 -19.36 -16.63
N ASN A 202 -14.05 -20.08 -16.16
CA ASN A 202 -14.01 -20.74 -14.85
C ASN A 202 -12.95 -21.85 -14.76
N GLU A 203 -12.69 -22.58 -15.85
CA GLU A 203 -11.66 -23.65 -15.86
C GLU A 203 -10.26 -23.08 -15.63
N GLU A 204 -9.92 -21.96 -16.26
CA GLU A 204 -8.63 -21.27 -16.10
C GLU A 204 -8.50 -20.65 -14.71
N VAL A 205 -9.60 -20.15 -14.14
CA VAL A 205 -9.66 -19.67 -12.75
C VAL A 205 -9.33 -20.78 -11.78
N ASP A 206 -9.98 -21.95 -11.93
CA ASP A 206 -9.75 -23.12 -11.07
C ASP A 206 -8.31 -23.64 -11.17
N GLN A 207 -7.73 -23.68 -12.38
CA GLN A 207 -6.34 -24.05 -12.61
C GLN A 207 -5.36 -23.14 -11.84
N ILE A 208 -5.59 -21.82 -11.82
CA ILE A 208 -4.74 -20.90 -11.05
C ILE A 208 -4.89 -21.15 -9.57
N ILE A 209 -6.11 -21.33 -9.08
CA ILE A 209 -6.37 -21.60 -7.66
C ILE A 209 -5.69 -22.92 -7.23
N GLU A 210 -5.81 -23.97 -8.02
CA GLU A 210 -5.18 -25.26 -7.72
C GLU A 210 -3.66 -25.19 -7.78
N PHE A 211 -3.10 -24.50 -8.77
CA PHE A 211 -1.67 -24.20 -8.84
C PHE A 211 -1.17 -23.51 -7.58
N MET A 212 -1.84 -22.47 -7.12
CA MET A 212 -1.44 -21.75 -5.91
C MET A 212 -1.57 -22.62 -4.66
N LYS A 213 -2.65 -23.42 -4.53
CA LYS A 213 -2.84 -24.34 -3.41
C LYS A 213 -1.74 -25.41 -3.35
N SER A 214 -1.44 -26.05 -4.47
CA SER A 214 -0.43 -27.11 -4.56
C SER A 214 0.99 -26.62 -4.29
N ASN A 215 1.25 -25.32 -4.46
CA ASN A 215 2.54 -24.69 -4.17
C ASN A 215 2.59 -23.99 -2.78
N GLY A 216 1.67 -24.30 -1.88
CA GLY A 216 1.69 -23.80 -0.49
C GLY A 216 1.24 -22.34 -0.32
N MET A 217 0.59 -21.75 -1.35
CA MET A 217 0.15 -20.35 -1.35
C MET A 217 -1.31 -20.18 -0.90
N SER A 218 -1.90 -21.17 -0.22
CA SER A 218 -3.32 -21.15 0.18
C SER A 218 -3.70 -19.94 1.03
N HIS A 219 -2.77 -19.40 1.84
CA HIS A 219 -3.01 -18.22 2.65
C HIS A 219 -3.11 -16.94 1.82
N LEU A 220 -2.37 -16.86 0.69
CA LEU A 220 -2.42 -15.73 -0.21
C LEU A 220 -3.75 -15.69 -0.99
N ILE A 221 -4.31 -16.86 -1.30
CA ILE A 221 -5.62 -16.95 -1.97
C ILE A 221 -6.70 -16.22 -1.17
N LYS A 222 -6.75 -16.43 0.14
CA LYS A 222 -7.74 -15.80 1.01
C LYS A 222 -7.67 -14.27 1.05
N ASN A 223 -6.50 -13.72 0.78
CA ASN A 223 -6.27 -12.27 0.85
C ASN A 223 -6.49 -11.55 -0.49
N PHE A 224 -6.22 -12.22 -1.61
CA PHE A 224 -6.19 -11.60 -2.94
C PHE A 224 -7.17 -12.22 -3.95
N ILE A 225 -7.74 -13.36 -3.63
CA ILE A 225 -8.68 -14.07 -4.51
C ILE A 225 -10.04 -14.10 -3.82
N VAL A 226 -11.03 -13.51 -4.46
CA VAL A 226 -12.40 -13.58 -3.99
C VAL A 226 -12.89 -15.01 -4.21
N GLU A 227 -13.07 -15.77 -3.12
CA GLU A 227 -13.66 -17.10 -3.16
C GLU A 227 -15.11 -16.94 -3.65
N ASN A 228 -15.38 -17.08 -4.90
CA ASN A 228 -16.68 -17.23 -5.57
C ASN A 228 -16.67 -16.56 -6.96
N CYS A 229 -15.72 -16.92 -7.81
CA CYS A 229 -15.81 -16.61 -9.24
C CYS A 229 -16.89 -17.43 -9.97
N HIS A 230 -17.63 -18.25 -9.25
CA HIS A 230 -18.75 -19.01 -9.80
C HIS A 230 -20.05 -18.20 -9.68
N LEU A 231 -20.25 -17.25 -10.59
CA LEU A 231 -21.55 -16.60 -10.79
C LEU A 231 -21.99 -16.73 -12.24
#